data_bb8543365a8148a2f013cac91f55716b
#
_entry.id   bb8543365a8148a2f013cac91f55716b
#
_cell.length_a   1.000
_cell.length_b   1.000
_cell.length_c   1.000
_cell.angle_alpha   90.00
_cell.angle_beta   90.00
_cell.angle_gamma   90.00
#
_symmetry.space_group_name_H-M   'P 1'
#
loop_
_entity.id
_entity.type
_entity.pdbx_description
1 polymer ?
#
loop_
_entity_poly.entity_id
_entity_poly.type
_entity_poly.pdbx_seq_one_letter_code
_entity_poly.pdbx_strand_id
1 'polypeptide(L)'
;MTRRFFLVLLCIIAAGAQASAQAKTTVVILVRHAEKAAAPAADPPLTEAGVARARALATALADANVRAVITTELIRTRETARPLADALGLPLETVHTGTGGVHARAVADAVRAHAGQTVLVVGHSNTIPLIIAALSGPKFGDICDTQYSNLFVLIVRPGDKKTGLVVSSYGAPSPDAATTCPGSMK
;
A
#
# COMPACT_ATOMS: atom_id res chain seq x y z
N MET A 1 61.24 30.68 46.04
CA MET A 1 60.38 29.49 46.04
C MET A 1 59.14 29.80 45.20
N THR A 2 59.19 29.46 43.92
CA THR A 2 58.13 29.78 42.94
C THR A 2 57.31 28.48 42.59
N ARG A 3 56.08 28.46 43.04
CA ARG A 3 55.16 27.35 42.93
C ARG A 3 54.42 27.49 41.57
N ARG A 4 54.81 26.69 40.57
CA ARG A 4 54.15 26.62 39.26
C ARG A 4 52.88 25.80 39.41
N PHE A 5 51.71 26.41 39.21
CA PHE A 5 50.42 25.77 39.06
C PHE A 5 50.26 25.27 37.60
N PHE A 6 50.23 23.98 37.39
CA PHE A 6 49.84 23.37 36.14
C PHE A 6 48.30 23.29 36.10
N LEU A 7 47.70 24.09 35.22
CA LEU A 7 46.28 23.98 34.86
C LEU A 7 46.14 22.86 33.82
N VAL A 8 45.60 21.72 34.22
CA VAL A 8 45.21 20.65 33.29
C VAL A 8 43.81 20.99 32.78
N LEU A 9 43.73 21.44 31.54
CA LEU A 9 42.46 21.69 30.81
C LEU A 9 41.91 20.36 30.32
N LEU A 10 40.93 19.77 31.05
CA LEU A 10 40.27 18.54 30.67
C LEU A 10 39.21 18.85 29.58
N CYS A 11 39.58 18.68 28.28
CA CYS A 11 38.62 18.73 27.18
C CYS A 11 37.74 17.48 27.18
N ILE A 12 36.54 17.61 27.73
CA ILE A 12 35.48 16.56 27.60
C ILE A 12 34.93 16.68 26.18
N ILE A 13 35.38 15.79 25.28
CA ILE A 13 34.79 15.61 23.96
C ILE A 13 33.47 14.84 24.17
N ALA A 14 32.37 15.58 24.24
CA ALA A 14 31.04 15.00 24.14
C ALA A 14 30.84 14.43 22.74
N ALA A 15 31.18 13.18 22.53
CA ALA A 15 30.80 12.44 21.35
C ALA A 15 29.28 12.26 21.37
N GLY A 16 28.57 13.23 20.78
CA GLY A 16 27.14 13.12 20.51
C GLY A 16 26.92 11.92 19.60
N ALA A 17 26.45 10.81 20.17
CA ALA A 17 25.93 9.68 19.40
C ALA A 17 24.74 10.21 18.59
N GLN A 18 24.98 10.61 17.33
CA GLN A 18 23.91 10.83 16.37
C GLN A 18 23.29 9.46 16.11
N ALA A 19 22.21 9.16 16.84
CA ALA A 19 21.33 8.05 16.49
C ALA A 19 20.81 8.35 15.08
N SER A 20 21.46 7.78 14.08
CA SER A 20 20.95 7.78 12.72
C SER A 20 19.56 7.14 12.79
N ALA A 21 18.52 7.96 12.67
CA ALA A 21 17.16 7.47 12.61
C ALA A 21 17.08 6.59 11.38
N GLN A 22 17.26 5.28 11.57
CA GLN A 22 17.24 4.31 10.48
C GLN A 22 15.90 4.42 9.79
N ALA A 23 15.94 4.87 8.54
CA ALA A 23 14.76 5.13 7.74
C ALA A 23 13.90 3.84 7.68
N LYS A 24 12.71 3.90 8.30
CA LYS A 24 11.86 2.73 8.49
C LYS A 24 11.29 2.25 7.17
N THR A 25 11.40 0.96 6.91
CA THR A 25 10.82 0.30 5.73
C THR A 25 9.29 0.26 5.85
N THR A 26 8.60 0.70 4.80
CA THR A 26 7.13 0.61 4.69
C THR A 26 6.78 -0.55 3.78
N VAL A 27 5.89 -1.43 4.23
CA VAL A 27 5.31 -2.49 3.40
C VAL A 27 3.98 -1.99 2.86
N VAL A 28 3.83 -1.96 1.53
CA VAL A 28 2.59 -1.53 0.88
C VAL A 28 1.97 -2.71 0.17
N ILE A 29 0.79 -3.10 0.62
CA ILE A 29 -0.01 -4.14 -0.01
C ILE A 29 -1.09 -3.46 -0.82
N LEU A 30 -1.17 -3.75 -2.12
CA LEU A 30 -2.16 -3.13 -3.00
C LEU A 30 -3.02 -4.22 -3.64
N VAL A 31 -4.33 -3.97 -3.66
CA VAL A 31 -5.30 -4.83 -4.35
C VAL A 31 -6.31 -3.98 -5.10
N ARG A 32 -6.80 -4.50 -6.21
CA ARG A 32 -7.99 -3.98 -6.85
C ARG A 32 -9.22 -4.29 -5.97
N HIS A 33 -10.25 -3.42 -5.98
CA HIS A 33 -11.54 -3.77 -5.38
C HIS A 33 -12.06 -5.12 -5.91
N ALA A 34 -12.80 -5.84 -5.09
CA ALA A 34 -13.39 -7.13 -5.44
C ALA A 34 -14.52 -6.99 -6.47
N GLU A 35 -15.12 -8.08 -6.89
CA GLU A 35 -16.16 -8.15 -7.91
C GLU A 35 -17.35 -7.26 -7.55
N LYS A 36 -17.65 -6.27 -8.41
CA LYS A 36 -18.73 -5.32 -8.24
C LYS A 36 -19.99 -5.71 -9.00
N ALA A 37 -21.15 -5.34 -8.46
CA ALA A 37 -22.43 -5.48 -9.16
C ALA A 37 -22.51 -4.60 -10.42
N ALA A 38 -23.47 -4.88 -11.29
CA ALA A 38 -23.72 -4.07 -12.47
C ALA A 38 -24.50 -2.78 -12.16
N ALA A 39 -25.29 -2.78 -11.07
CA ALA A 39 -26.13 -1.65 -10.67
C ALA A 39 -25.98 -1.34 -9.17
N PRO A 40 -26.16 -0.07 -8.78
CA PRO A 40 -26.30 1.12 -9.64
C PRO A 40 -24.98 1.45 -10.37
N ALA A 41 -25.05 1.88 -11.63
CA ALA A 41 -23.86 2.05 -12.47
C ALA A 41 -22.84 3.06 -11.92
N ALA A 42 -23.30 4.10 -11.19
CA ALA A 42 -22.43 5.15 -10.68
C ALA A 42 -21.50 4.65 -9.58
N ASP A 43 -22.02 3.89 -8.61
CA ASP A 43 -21.24 3.36 -7.49
C ASP A 43 -21.84 2.02 -7.02
N PRO A 44 -21.55 0.93 -7.77
CA PRO A 44 -22.10 -0.39 -7.44
C PRO A 44 -21.42 -0.99 -6.21
N PRO A 45 -22.19 -1.71 -5.34
CA PRO A 45 -21.66 -2.51 -4.26
C PRO A 45 -20.96 -3.76 -4.79
N LEU A 46 -20.39 -4.56 -3.90
CA LEU A 46 -19.84 -5.86 -4.24
C LEU A 46 -20.95 -6.87 -4.55
N THR A 47 -20.63 -7.83 -5.41
CA THR A 47 -21.41 -9.06 -5.58
C THR A 47 -21.16 -10.02 -4.41
N GLU A 48 -21.91 -11.13 -4.34
CA GLU A 48 -21.61 -12.20 -3.38
C GLU A 48 -20.19 -12.74 -3.52
N ALA A 49 -19.72 -12.93 -4.74
CA ALA A 49 -18.32 -13.30 -5.01
C ALA A 49 -17.34 -12.26 -4.50
N GLY A 50 -17.65 -10.98 -4.69
CA GLY A 50 -16.85 -9.86 -4.19
C GLY A 50 -16.81 -9.82 -2.65
N VAL A 51 -17.93 -10.07 -1.99
CA VAL A 51 -17.98 -10.18 -0.52
C VAL A 51 -17.15 -11.37 -0.02
N ALA A 52 -17.23 -12.50 -0.70
CA ALA A 52 -16.41 -13.67 -0.37
C ALA A 52 -14.90 -13.35 -0.56
N ARG A 53 -14.53 -12.65 -1.63
CA ARG A 53 -13.15 -12.20 -1.87
C ARG A 53 -12.68 -11.20 -0.81
N ALA A 54 -13.51 -10.25 -0.38
CA ALA A 54 -13.18 -9.31 0.69
C ALA A 54 -12.87 -10.04 2.02
N ARG A 55 -13.63 -11.08 2.34
CA ARG A 55 -13.34 -11.96 3.50
C ARG A 55 -12.04 -12.74 3.32
N ALA A 56 -11.79 -13.27 2.12
CA ALA A 56 -10.54 -13.96 1.81
C ALA A 56 -9.32 -13.02 1.93
N LEU A 57 -9.46 -11.73 1.56
CA LEU A 57 -8.42 -10.72 1.79
C LEU A 57 -8.14 -10.55 3.29
N ALA A 58 -9.17 -10.44 4.11
CA ALA A 58 -9.03 -10.33 5.56
C ALA A 58 -8.28 -11.54 6.14
N THR A 59 -8.63 -12.75 5.71
CA THR A 59 -7.94 -13.98 6.12
C THR A 59 -6.48 -14.00 5.66
N ALA A 60 -6.20 -13.64 4.41
CA ALA A 60 -4.84 -13.64 3.85
C ALA A 60 -3.92 -12.62 4.53
N LEU A 61 -4.47 -11.54 5.08
CA LEU A 61 -3.72 -10.47 5.72
C LEU A 61 -3.85 -10.42 7.25
N ALA A 62 -4.46 -11.43 7.88
CA ALA A 62 -4.69 -11.46 9.32
C ALA A 62 -3.40 -11.23 10.13
N ASP A 63 -2.29 -11.85 9.69
CA ASP A 63 -0.99 -11.78 10.36
C ASP A 63 -0.01 -10.81 9.68
N ALA A 64 -0.46 -10.02 8.69
CA ALA A 64 0.40 -9.09 7.96
C ALA A 64 0.75 -7.81 8.74
N ASN A 65 0.26 -7.67 9.98
CA ASN A 65 0.47 -6.50 10.83
C ASN A 65 0.09 -5.18 10.14
N VAL A 66 -1.04 -5.16 9.41
CA VAL A 66 -1.56 -3.95 8.76
C VAL A 66 -1.90 -2.91 9.82
N ARG A 67 -1.48 -1.65 9.60
CA ARG A 67 -1.67 -0.52 10.52
C ARG A 67 -2.43 0.65 9.91
N ALA A 68 -2.59 0.66 8.59
CA ALA A 68 -3.39 1.65 7.89
C ALA A 68 -4.09 1.01 6.69
N VAL A 69 -5.30 1.48 6.40
CA VAL A 69 -6.12 0.98 5.29
C VAL A 69 -6.61 2.18 4.49
N ILE A 70 -6.10 2.31 3.26
CA ILE A 70 -6.41 3.40 2.34
C ILE A 70 -7.37 2.90 1.26
N THR A 71 -8.46 3.62 1.06
CA THR A 71 -9.49 3.32 0.05
C THR A 71 -9.84 4.56 -0.74
N THR A 72 -10.65 4.42 -1.79
CA THR A 72 -11.38 5.55 -2.36
C THR A 72 -12.73 5.74 -1.67
N GLU A 73 -13.47 6.81 -2.00
CA GLU A 73 -14.83 7.04 -1.53
C GLU A 73 -15.84 6.02 -2.05
N LEU A 74 -15.49 5.25 -3.08
CA LEU A 74 -16.40 4.35 -3.77
C LEU A 74 -16.72 3.11 -2.92
N ILE A 75 -18.01 2.73 -2.90
CA ILE A 75 -18.54 1.63 -2.09
C ILE A 75 -17.71 0.36 -2.26
N ARG A 76 -17.40 -0.03 -3.49
CA ARG A 76 -16.67 -1.27 -3.81
C ARG A 76 -15.27 -1.35 -3.19
N THR A 77 -14.53 -0.22 -3.08
CA THR A 77 -13.20 -0.23 -2.43
C THR A 77 -13.33 -0.34 -0.93
N ARG A 78 -14.30 0.38 -0.35
CA ARG A 78 -14.58 0.36 1.08
C ARG A 78 -15.08 -1.00 1.54
N GLU A 79 -16.02 -1.62 0.81
CA GLU A 79 -16.52 -2.96 1.11
C GLU A 79 -15.44 -4.03 0.97
N THR A 80 -14.52 -3.90 0.01
CA THR A 80 -13.37 -4.81 -0.11
C THR A 80 -12.45 -4.75 1.11
N ALA A 81 -12.22 -3.54 1.64
CA ALA A 81 -11.33 -3.31 2.77
C ALA A 81 -11.99 -3.62 4.13
N ARG A 82 -13.31 -3.45 4.23
CA ARG A 82 -14.07 -3.47 5.48
C ARG A 82 -13.81 -4.69 6.36
N PRO A 83 -13.86 -5.94 5.88
CA PRO A 83 -13.67 -7.10 6.74
C PRO A 83 -12.33 -7.11 7.46
N LEU A 84 -11.25 -6.67 6.80
CA LEU A 84 -9.92 -6.55 7.44
C LEU A 84 -9.87 -5.38 8.41
N ALA A 85 -10.37 -4.21 8.00
CA ALA A 85 -10.36 -3.01 8.82
C ALA A 85 -11.12 -3.24 10.13
N ASP A 86 -12.31 -3.83 10.07
CA ASP A 86 -13.13 -4.14 11.25
C ASP A 86 -12.43 -5.16 12.17
N ALA A 87 -11.83 -6.21 11.61
CA ALA A 87 -11.11 -7.22 12.39
C ALA A 87 -9.88 -6.64 13.12
N LEU A 88 -9.26 -5.60 12.57
CA LEU A 88 -8.09 -4.94 13.15
C LEU A 88 -8.44 -3.68 13.96
N GLY A 89 -9.71 -3.26 14.00
CA GLY A 89 -10.16 -2.02 14.64
C GLY A 89 -9.59 -0.76 13.99
N LEU A 90 -9.32 -0.78 12.67
CA LEU A 90 -8.71 0.32 11.93
C LEU A 90 -9.78 1.15 11.20
N PRO A 91 -9.64 2.49 11.17
CA PRO A 91 -10.45 3.33 10.30
C PRO A 91 -10.08 3.13 8.83
N LEU A 92 -11.02 3.40 7.92
CA LEU A 92 -10.73 3.53 6.50
C LEU A 92 -10.31 4.98 6.21
N GLU A 93 -9.08 5.16 5.75
CA GLU A 93 -8.58 6.43 5.24
C GLU A 93 -9.04 6.58 3.77
N THR A 94 -9.73 7.67 3.46
CA THR A 94 -10.26 7.90 2.12
C THR A 94 -9.41 8.89 1.35
N VAL A 95 -8.89 8.46 0.20
CA VAL A 95 -8.28 9.34 -0.81
C VAL A 95 -9.21 9.40 -2.00
N HIS A 96 -9.80 10.59 -2.24
CA HIS A 96 -10.81 10.76 -3.29
C HIS A 96 -10.26 10.44 -4.68
N THR A 97 -11.12 9.85 -5.51
CA THR A 97 -10.83 9.61 -6.92
C THR A 97 -10.60 10.91 -7.67
N GLY A 98 -9.86 10.84 -8.77
CA GLY A 98 -9.53 12.00 -9.61
C GLY A 98 -8.82 11.54 -10.89
N THR A 99 -8.21 12.48 -11.62
CA THR A 99 -7.36 12.09 -12.76
C THR A 99 -6.26 11.16 -12.29
N GLY A 100 -6.05 10.03 -13.00
CA GLY A 100 -5.26 8.88 -12.56
C GLY A 100 -3.90 9.25 -11.96
N GLY A 101 -3.12 10.13 -12.62
CA GLY A 101 -1.80 10.53 -12.10
C GLY A 101 -1.84 11.43 -10.86
N VAL A 102 -2.90 12.26 -10.69
CA VAL A 102 -3.07 13.10 -9.50
C VAL A 102 -3.50 12.22 -8.32
N HIS A 103 -4.50 11.37 -8.54
CA HIS A 103 -4.95 10.41 -7.52
C HIS A 103 -3.82 9.47 -7.08
N ALA A 104 -3.05 8.92 -8.01
CA ALA A 104 -1.95 8.03 -7.69
C ALA A 104 -0.88 8.70 -6.80
N ARG A 105 -0.56 9.98 -7.05
CA ARG A 105 0.35 10.75 -6.18
C ARG A 105 -0.26 10.97 -4.79
N ALA A 106 -1.53 11.36 -4.71
CA ALA A 106 -2.21 11.56 -3.44
C ALA A 106 -2.22 10.27 -2.57
N VAL A 107 -2.49 9.10 -3.19
CA VAL A 107 -2.39 7.82 -2.48
C VAL A 107 -0.96 7.52 -2.06
N ALA A 108 0.03 7.79 -2.93
CA ALA A 108 1.44 7.58 -2.58
C ALA A 108 1.88 8.48 -1.41
N ASP A 109 1.36 9.71 -1.32
CA ASP A 109 1.64 10.63 -0.20
C ASP A 109 0.97 10.16 1.08
N ALA A 110 -0.28 9.67 1.02
CA ALA A 110 -0.95 9.02 2.14
C ALA A 110 -0.16 7.80 2.66
N VAL A 111 0.33 6.94 1.76
CA VAL A 111 1.23 5.82 2.12
C VAL A 111 2.50 6.31 2.82
N ARG A 112 3.13 7.39 2.35
CA ARG A 112 4.35 7.97 2.97
C ARG A 112 4.09 8.52 4.36
N ALA A 113 2.87 9.01 4.66
CA ALA A 113 2.48 9.44 6.00
C ALA A 113 2.51 8.26 7.02
N HIS A 114 2.38 7.02 6.55
CA HIS A 114 2.47 5.80 7.35
C HIS A 114 3.87 5.12 7.27
N ALA A 115 4.94 5.91 7.16
CA ALA A 115 6.30 5.40 7.04
C ALA A 115 6.67 4.42 8.17
N GLY A 116 7.21 3.26 7.79
CA GLY A 116 7.60 2.20 8.73
C GLY A 116 6.48 1.27 9.16
N GLN A 117 5.31 1.37 8.53
CA GLN A 117 4.15 0.52 8.81
C GLN A 117 3.84 -0.41 7.63
N THR A 118 2.93 -1.36 7.84
CA THR A 118 2.27 -2.10 6.76
C THR A 118 0.97 -1.40 6.42
N VAL A 119 0.79 -1.02 5.15
CA VAL A 119 -0.36 -0.27 4.64
C VAL A 119 -1.08 -1.10 3.59
N LEU A 120 -2.40 -1.28 3.75
CA LEU A 120 -3.25 -1.83 2.70
C LEU A 120 -3.83 -0.68 1.87
N VAL A 121 -3.71 -0.77 0.56
CA VAL A 121 -4.35 0.12 -0.43
C VAL A 121 -5.33 -0.68 -1.27
N VAL A 122 -6.60 -0.30 -1.25
CA VAL A 122 -7.63 -0.86 -2.13
C VAL A 122 -8.01 0.17 -3.18
N GLY A 123 -7.65 -0.11 -4.44
CA GLY A 123 -7.86 0.79 -5.58
C GLY A 123 -8.60 0.16 -6.74
N HIS A 124 -8.30 0.58 -7.96
CA HIS A 124 -8.97 0.19 -9.19
C HIS A 124 -7.98 -0.40 -10.21
N SER A 125 -8.50 -1.08 -11.23
CA SER A 125 -7.70 -1.70 -12.28
C SER A 125 -6.71 -0.75 -12.96
N ASN A 126 -7.10 0.49 -13.16
CA ASN A 126 -6.32 1.54 -13.81
C ASN A 126 -5.49 2.40 -12.83
N THR A 127 -5.81 2.41 -11.54
CA THR A 127 -5.09 3.26 -10.58
C THR A 127 -3.99 2.51 -9.83
N ILE A 128 -4.14 1.22 -9.55
CA ILE A 128 -3.12 0.40 -8.87
C ILE A 128 -1.76 0.47 -9.59
N PRO A 129 -1.66 0.27 -10.93
CA PRO A 129 -0.39 0.40 -11.65
C PRO A 129 0.25 1.78 -11.50
N LEU A 130 -0.56 2.85 -11.52
CA LEU A 130 -0.10 4.22 -11.36
C LEU A 130 0.40 4.51 -9.94
N ILE A 131 -0.27 3.96 -8.91
CA ILE A 131 0.15 4.08 -7.51
C ILE A 131 1.48 3.35 -7.30
N ILE A 132 1.62 2.14 -7.84
CA ILE A 132 2.87 1.38 -7.79
C ILE A 132 4.02 2.20 -8.41
N ALA A 133 3.80 2.80 -9.58
CA ALA A 133 4.78 3.66 -10.23
C ALA A 133 5.11 4.93 -9.41
N ALA A 134 4.10 5.54 -8.74
CA ALA A 134 4.29 6.70 -7.87
C ALA A 134 5.08 6.36 -6.59
N LEU A 135 5.11 5.09 -6.20
CA LEU A 135 5.94 4.54 -5.12
C LEU A 135 7.28 3.97 -5.61
N SER A 136 7.74 4.39 -6.78
CA SER A 136 8.99 3.97 -7.42
C SER A 136 9.05 2.48 -7.80
N GLY A 137 7.90 1.81 -7.88
CA GLY A 137 7.77 0.45 -8.41
C GLY A 137 7.80 0.42 -9.94
N PRO A 138 7.75 -0.76 -10.55
CA PRO A 138 7.73 -0.92 -12.00
C PRO A 138 6.45 -0.35 -12.63
N LYS A 139 6.56 0.08 -13.88
CA LYS A 139 5.41 0.53 -14.68
C LYS A 139 4.87 -0.66 -15.48
N PHE A 140 3.57 -0.81 -15.48
CA PHE A 140 2.83 -1.77 -16.31
C PHE A 140 1.45 -1.22 -16.68
N GLY A 141 0.76 -1.87 -17.59
CA GLY A 141 -0.58 -1.48 -18.04
C GLY A 141 -1.67 -1.75 -17.01
N ASP A 142 -2.89 -1.42 -17.34
CA ASP A 142 -4.05 -1.64 -16.48
C ASP A 142 -4.23 -3.13 -16.14
N ILE A 143 -4.73 -3.41 -14.96
CA ILE A 143 -5.12 -4.76 -14.56
C ILE A 143 -6.36 -5.15 -15.37
N CYS A 144 -6.36 -6.34 -15.97
CA CYS A 144 -7.49 -6.85 -16.72
C CYS A 144 -8.79 -6.84 -15.91
N ASP A 145 -9.91 -6.51 -16.54
CA ASP A 145 -11.20 -6.39 -15.85
C ASP A 145 -11.70 -7.70 -15.23
N THR A 146 -11.22 -8.83 -15.70
CA THR A 146 -11.51 -10.15 -15.12
C THR A 146 -10.58 -10.53 -13.96
N GLN A 147 -9.54 -9.75 -13.69
CA GLN A 147 -8.52 -10.04 -12.69
C GLN A 147 -8.81 -9.35 -11.36
N TYR A 148 -9.23 -10.12 -10.36
CA TYR A 148 -9.54 -9.65 -9.00
C TYR A 148 -8.64 -10.29 -7.94
N SER A 149 -7.92 -11.38 -8.25
CA SER A 149 -7.12 -12.13 -7.29
C SER A 149 -5.72 -11.56 -7.06
N ASN A 150 -5.27 -10.59 -7.85
CA ASN A 150 -3.93 -10.04 -7.73
C ASN A 150 -3.71 -9.30 -6.40
N LEU A 151 -2.59 -9.64 -5.74
CA LEU A 151 -2.08 -8.99 -4.56
C LEU A 151 -0.64 -8.52 -4.84
N PHE A 152 -0.43 -7.22 -4.78
CA PHE A 152 0.86 -6.58 -5.03
C PHE A 152 1.50 -6.17 -3.72
N VAL A 153 2.79 -6.47 -3.54
CA VAL A 153 3.54 -6.06 -2.35
C VAL A 153 4.77 -5.28 -2.77
N LEU A 154 4.88 -4.06 -2.24
CA LEU A 154 6.07 -3.22 -2.37
C LEU A 154 6.73 -3.05 -1.02
N ILE A 155 8.07 -3.02 -1.03
CA ILE A 155 8.88 -2.72 0.16
C ILE A 155 9.56 -1.37 -0.09
N VAL A 156 8.94 -0.31 0.40
CA VAL A 156 9.36 1.08 0.17
C VAL A 156 10.31 1.53 1.28
N ARG A 157 11.52 1.96 0.91
CA ARG A 157 12.48 2.59 1.81
C ARG A 157 12.68 4.05 1.41
N PRO A 158 12.81 4.98 2.36
CA PRO A 158 13.12 6.36 2.06
C PRO A 158 14.41 6.46 1.23
N GLY A 159 14.35 7.21 0.14
CA GLY A 159 15.49 7.39 -0.78
C GLY A 159 15.65 6.33 -1.86
N ASP A 160 14.88 5.23 -1.85
CA ASP A 160 14.92 4.25 -2.94
C ASP A 160 14.47 4.86 -4.26
N LYS A 161 15.32 4.77 -5.29
CA LYS A 161 14.98 5.18 -6.66
C LYS A 161 14.19 4.13 -7.41
N LYS A 162 14.25 2.89 -6.95
CA LYS A 162 13.49 1.74 -7.50
C LYS A 162 13.05 0.85 -6.36
N THR A 163 11.77 0.50 -6.35
CA THR A 163 11.15 -0.41 -5.39
C THR A 163 10.83 -1.73 -6.07
N GLY A 164 11.21 -2.84 -5.44
CA GLY A 164 10.85 -4.18 -5.92
C GLY A 164 9.36 -4.45 -5.74
N LEU A 165 8.77 -5.15 -6.71
CA LEU A 165 7.38 -5.59 -6.69
C LEU A 165 7.31 -7.10 -6.58
N VAL A 166 6.56 -7.60 -5.60
CA VAL A 166 6.16 -9.01 -5.52
C VAL A 166 4.68 -9.07 -5.92
N VAL A 167 4.35 -9.99 -6.81
CA VAL A 167 2.97 -10.27 -7.22
C VAL A 167 2.59 -11.64 -6.67
N SER A 168 1.47 -11.71 -5.98
CA SER A 168 0.87 -12.91 -5.42
C SER A 168 -0.63 -12.92 -5.74
N SER A 169 -1.35 -13.85 -5.17
CA SER A 169 -2.81 -13.95 -5.33
C SER A 169 -3.50 -14.27 -4.01
N TYR A 170 -4.77 -13.94 -3.90
CA TYR A 170 -5.62 -14.26 -2.76
C TYR A 170 -7.06 -14.61 -3.21
N GLY A 171 -7.75 -15.36 -2.38
CA GLY A 171 -9.12 -15.77 -2.63
C GLY A 171 -9.26 -16.71 -3.84
N ALA A 172 -10.44 -16.74 -4.43
CA ALA A 172 -10.70 -17.57 -5.61
C ALA A 172 -9.85 -17.11 -6.80
N PRO A 173 -9.31 -18.05 -7.61
CA PRO A 173 -8.54 -17.69 -8.80
C PRO A 173 -9.37 -16.84 -9.76
N SER A 174 -8.74 -15.86 -10.37
CA SER A 174 -9.31 -15.14 -11.52
C SER A 174 -9.07 -15.93 -12.81
N PRO A 175 -9.91 -15.73 -13.85
CA PRO A 175 -9.64 -16.30 -15.17
C PRO A 175 -8.24 -15.91 -15.67
N ASP A 176 -7.64 -16.74 -16.54
CA ASP A 176 -6.31 -16.45 -17.09
C ASP A 176 -6.33 -15.14 -17.89
N ALA A 177 -5.48 -14.19 -17.50
CA ALA A 177 -5.35 -12.90 -18.16
C ALA A 177 -4.87 -13.03 -19.62
N ALA A 178 -4.07 -14.03 -19.93
CA ALA A 178 -3.57 -14.26 -21.29
C ALA A 178 -4.71 -14.58 -22.28
N THR A 179 -5.77 -15.21 -21.80
CA THR A 179 -6.93 -15.58 -22.63
C THR A 179 -8.00 -14.48 -22.68
N THR A 180 -8.11 -13.67 -21.63
CA THR A 180 -9.18 -12.68 -21.47
C THR A 180 -8.76 -11.25 -21.78
N CYS A 181 -7.46 -10.94 -21.66
CA CYS A 181 -6.92 -9.60 -21.90
C CYS A 181 -5.52 -9.67 -22.52
N PRO A 182 -5.41 -9.92 -23.83
CA PRO A 182 -4.13 -9.90 -24.51
C PRO A 182 -3.50 -8.48 -24.40
N GLY A 183 -2.31 -8.39 -23.80
CA GLY A 183 -1.60 -7.11 -23.57
C GLY A 183 -1.65 -6.56 -22.13
N SER A 184 -2.43 -7.15 -21.24
CA SER A 184 -2.32 -6.87 -19.80
C SER A 184 -1.08 -7.52 -19.20
N MET A 185 -0.75 -7.15 -17.98
CA MET A 185 0.41 -7.70 -17.24
C MET A 185 0.41 -9.25 -17.28
N LYS A 186 1.52 -9.81 -17.74
CA LYS A 186 1.82 -11.25 -17.64
C LYS A 186 2.56 -11.53 -16.33
#